data_269f53d49fbc5ff0f19a4ef7102ca560
#
_entry.id   269f53d49fbc5ff0f19a4ef7102ca560
#
_cell.length_a   1.000
_cell.length_b   1.000
_cell.length_c   1.000
_cell.angle_alpha   90.00
_cell.angle_beta   90.00
_cell.angle_gamma   90.00
#
_symmetry.space_group_name_H-M   'P 1'
#
loop_
_entity.id
_entity.type
_entity.pdbx_description
1 polymer ?
#
loop_
_entity_poly.entity_id
_entity_poly.type
_entity_poly.pdbx_seq_one_letter_code
_entity_poly.pdbx_strand_id
1 'polypeptide(L)'
;MKRNIYSKLWVIFFVLMGAACTNQVEDAIPVSGQPIGFSVQSDWKEIHNSRSNDKTQFIGSDEIQIFGFHKPSKDAVENVQFMYQEGDPTTGQKVTYDNGNWNYSPKRFWPKKGLLDFFASYPCYPYNSIHYDVEKKWMTYENNLTQDLLYGLATNRDCASKRLVEIWMVHALAKVKIILDKSSLGNIGTVKVSGYKAGHFYYTIDGVPAWEIDDVNTHIDATFHKFAGEGYEKDEELFNENSVTVFILPDKITGLKMWNSVEQEIDASEEIKKHTFLAGKVYNLTISKSNGVRKKNTNSRSIAMSVRCVSE
;
A
#
# COMPACT_ATOMS: atom_id res chain seq x y z
N MET A 1 -74.68 7.37 -13.36
CA MET A 1 -73.83 6.27 -12.89
C MET A 1 -72.60 6.14 -13.78
N LYS A 2 -71.68 7.11 -13.72
CA LYS A 2 -70.42 7.16 -14.51
C LYS A 2 -69.35 7.89 -13.68
N ARG A 3 -68.96 7.32 -12.56
CA ARG A 3 -67.82 7.82 -11.72
C ARG A 3 -67.23 6.62 -11.07
N ASN A 4 -66.05 6.15 -11.45
CA ASN A 4 -65.11 5.30 -10.70
C ASN A 4 -64.16 4.46 -11.58
N ILE A 5 -64.09 4.71 -12.91
CA ILE A 5 -63.15 3.97 -13.76
C ILE A 5 -61.79 4.66 -13.81
N TYR A 6 -61.76 5.99 -13.72
CA TYR A 6 -60.48 6.76 -13.82
C TYR A 6 -59.62 6.70 -12.55
N SER A 7 -60.19 6.46 -11.39
CA SER A 7 -59.43 6.38 -10.16
C SER A 7 -58.62 5.08 -10.01
N LYS A 8 -59.08 3.99 -10.65
CA LYS A 8 -58.34 2.72 -10.65
C LYS A 8 -57.25 2.63 -11.69
N LEU A 9 -57.32 3.43 -12.78
CA LEU A 9 -56.27 3.49 -13.79
C LEU A 9 -55.03 4.28 -13.32
N TRP A 10 -55.22 5.27 -12.46
CA TRP A 10 -54.11 6.07 -11.91
C TRP A 10 -53.28 5.29 -10.88
N VAL A 11 -53.86 4.38 -10.13
CA VAL A 11 -53.13 3.56 -9.16
C VAL A 11 -52.25 2.50 -9.85
N ILE A 12 -52.72 1.98 -11.00
CA ILE A 12 -51.93 0.99 -11.75
C ILE A 12 -50.74 1.64 -12.49
N PHE A 13 -50.84 2.91 -12.86
CA PHE A 13 -49.74 3.63 -13.52
C PHE A 13 -48.58 4.04 -12.56
N PHE A 14 -48.90 4.22 -11.26
CA PHE A 14 -47.88 4.55 -10.24
C PHE A 14 -47.13 3.35 -9.70
N VAL A 15 -47.62 2.14 -9.85
CA VAL A 15 -46.95 0.92 -9.41
C VAL A 15 -45.94 0.41 -10.42
N LEU A 16 -46.01 0.86 -11.69
CA LEU A 16 -45.07 0.46 -12.76
C LEU A 16 -43.88 1.36 -12.93
N MET A 17 -43.75 2.47 -12.16
CA MET A 17 -42.55 3.34 -12.20
C MET A 17 -41.55 3.10 -11.06
N GLY A 18 -41.74 2.06 -10.22
CA GLY A 18 -40.89 1.78 -9.06
C GLY A 18 -39.82 0.72 -9.26
N ALA A 19 -39.58 0.24 -10.48
CA ALA A 19 -38.61 -0.85 -10.71
C ALA A 19 -37.61 -0.55 -11.83
N ALA A 20 -36.93 0.60 -11.74
CA ALA A 20 -35.86 0.89 -12.67
C ALA A 20 -34.80 1.77 -12.03
N CYS A 21 -34.08 1.23 -11.06
CA CYS A 21 -32.75 1.71 -10.64
C CYS A 21 -32.07 0.62 -9.83
N THR A 22 -31.55 -0.41 -10.49
CA THR A 22 -30.55 -1.28 -9.90
C THR A 22 -29.49 -1.62 -10.95
N ASN A 23 -28.29 -1.10 -10.73
CA ASN A 23 -26.99 -1.67 -11.14
C ASN A 23 -26.83 -2.09 -12.60
N GLN A 24 -26.79 -1.13 -13.51
CA GLN A 24 -26.62 -1.42 -14.95
C GLN A 24 -25.18 -1.30 -15.49
N VAL A 25 -24.16 -1.31 -14.64
CA VAL A 25 -22.78 -1.32 -15.17
C VAL A 25 -22.23 -2.74 -15.35
N GLU A 26 -22.69 -3.71 -14.55
CA GLU A 26 -22.25 -5.12 -14.69
C GLU A 26 -22.84 -5.85 -15.91
N ASP A 27 -24.00 -5.46 -16.40
CA ASP A 27 -24.67 -6.11 -17.53
C ASP A 27 -24.11 -5.68 -18.90
N ALA A 28 -23.24 -4.68 -18.96
CA ALA A 28 -22.71 -4.15 -20.22
C ALA A 28 -21.62 -5.03 -20.87
N ILE A 29 -20.97 -5.93 -20.13
CA ILE A 29 -19.88 -6.76 -20.65
C ILE A 29 -20.35 -8.19 -20.86
N PRO A 30 -20.54 -8.68 -22.12
CA PRO A 30 -20.94 -10.05 -22.38
C PRO A 30 -19.88 -11.04 -21.88
N VAL A 31 -20.22 -11.90 -20.91
CA VAL A 31 -19.31 -12.85 -20.29
C VAL A 31 -19.39 -14.25 -20.89
N SER A 32 -18.36 -15.06 -20.69
CA SER A 32 -18.22 -16.41 -21.25
C SER A 32 -18.75 -17.53 -20.34
N GLY A 33 -19.13 -17.22 -19.11
CA GLY A 33 -19.49 -18.23 -18.10
C GLY A 33 -18.29 -18.94 -17.43
N GLN A 34 -17.06 -18.70 -17.86
CA GLN A 34 -15.86 -19.22 -17.19
C GLN A 34 -15.36 -18.20 -16.15
N PRO A 35 -15.23 -18.56 -14.86
CA PRO A 35 -14.72 -17.66 -13.84
C PRO A 35 -13.25 -17.33 -14.07
N ILE A 36 -12.86 -16.13 -13.68
CA ILE A 36 -11.47 -15.68 -13.68
C ILE A 36 -10.77 -16.30 -12.47
N GLY A 37 -9.64 -16.96 -12.67
CA GLY A 37 -8.80 -17.49 -11.61
C GLY A 37 -7.47 -16.73 -11.54
N PHE A 38 -6.85 -16.73 -10.36
CA PHE A 38 -5.59 -16.04 -10.09
C PHE A 38 -4.51 -16.99 -9.58
N SER A 39 -3.27 -16.71 -9.97
CA SER A 39 -2.06 -17.24 -9.36
C SER A 39 -1.18 -16.06 -8.98
N VAL A 40 -0.96 -15.87 -7.68
CA VAL A 40 -0.22 -14.72 -7.18
C VAL A 40 1.06 -15.19 -6.52
N GLN A 41 2.17 -14.59 -6.88
CA GLN A 41 3.51 -14.82 -6.34
C GLN A 41 4.11 -13.50 -5.90
N SER A 42 5.16 -13.54 -5.08
CA SER A 42 5.87 -12.35 -4.61
C SER A 42 7.37 -12.59 -4.54
N ASP A 43 8.14 -11.52 -4.57
CA ASP A 43 9.59 -11.50 -4.50
C ASP A 43 10.14 -11.48 -3.07
N TRP A 44 9.34 -11.85 -2.08
CA TRP A 44 9.78 -11.85 -0.67
C TRP A 44 11.13 -12.53 -0.40
N LYS A 45 11.60 -13.38 -1.32
CA LYS A 45 12.86 -14.12 -1.18
C LYS A 45 14.11 -13.25 -1.27
N GLU A 46 14.04 -12.07 -1.86
CA GLU A 46 15.23 -11.22 -2.08
C GLU A 46 15.62 -10.36 -0.88
N ILE A 47 14.81 -10.32 0.19
CA ILE A 47 15.03 -9.45 1.36
C ILE A 47 15.67 -10.20 2.54
N HIS A 48 16.20 -11.41 2.30
CA HIS A 48 16.70 -12.28 3.36
C HIS A 48 18.11 -11.96 3.82
N ASN A 49 18.28 -10.95 4.69
CA ASN A 49 19.44 -10.88 5.59
C ASN A 49 19.13 -10.26 6.97
N SER A 50 17.88 -10.19 7.38
CA SER A 50 17.54 -9.81 8.75
C SER A 50 16.82 -10.95 9.47
N ARG A 51 17.18 -11.18 10.73
CA ARG A 51 16.53 -12.13 11.64
C ARG A 51 15.14 -11.67 12.10
N SER A 52 14.42 -10.89 11.27
CA SER A 52 13.05 -10.49 11.51
C SER A 52 12.10 -11.54 10.94
N ASN A 53 10.89 -11.63 11.45
CA ASN A 53 9.78 -12.47 10.96
C ASN A 53 9.30 -12.04 9.56
N ASP A 54 10.23 -11.77 8.65
CA ASP A 54 9.91 -11.35 7.29
C ASP A 54 9.15 -12.49 6.60
N LYS A 55 7.95 -12.20 6.19
CA LYS A 55 7.08 -13.11 5.46
C LYS A 55 7.74 -13.49 4.14
N THR A 56 7.86 -14.79 3.88
CA THR A 56 8.56 -15.33 2.71
C THR A 56 7.65 -15.93 1.67
N GLN A 57 6.37 -16.07 1.99
CA GLN A 57 5.33 -16.63 1.12
C GLN A 57 3.95 -16.29 1.65
N PHE A 58 2.94 -16.38 0.79
CA PHE A 58 1.55 -16.34 1.21
C PHE A 58 1.20 -17.59 2.03
N ILE A 59 0.47 -17.38 3.11
CA ILE A 59 -0.03 -18.44 4.00
C ILE A 59 -1.55 -18.39 4.08
N GLY A 60 -2.16 -19.46 4.59
CA GLY A 60 -3.61 -19.52 4.73
C GLY A 60 -4.18 -18.29 5.42
N SER A 61 -5.29 -17.78 4.89
CA SER A 61 -5.96 -16.54 5.28
C SER A 61 -5.30 -15.21 4.85
N ASP A 62 -4.21 -15.22 4.09
CA ASP A 62 -3.75 -13.99 3.47
C ASP A 62 -4.79 -13.41 2.51
N GLU A 63 -4.94 -12.11 2.57
CA GLU A 63 -5.91 -11.39 1.76
C GLU A 63 -5.19 -10.33 0.93
N ILE A 64 -5.49 -10.33 -0.37
CA ILE A 64 -5.12 -9.27 -1.30
C ILE A 64 -6.38 -8.60 -1.83
N GLN A 65 -6.22 -7.41 -2.40
CA GLN A 65 -7.30 -6.82 -3.19
C GLN A 65 -6.89 -6.75 -4.65
N ILE A 66 -7.86 -6.99 -5.54
CA ILE A 66 -7.64 -6.96 -6.99
C ILE A 66 -8.65 -6.02 -7.63
N PHE A 67 -8.14 -5.09 -8.43
CA PHE A 67 -8.91 -4.27 -9.35
C PHE A 67 -8.79 -4.85 -10.75
N GLY A 68 -9.90 -4.92 -11.48
CA GLY A 68 -9.92 -5.43 -12.85
C GLY A 68 -10.56 -4.44 -13.80
N PHE A 69 -9.94 -4.27 -14.97
CA PHE A 69 -10.34 -3.32 -16.00
C PHE A 69 -10.46 -4.04 -17.35
N HIS A 70 -11.53 -3.77 -18.09
CA HIS A 70 -11.80 -4.35 -19.40
C HIS A 70 -11.57 -3.33 -20.50
N LYS A 71 -10.77 -3.70 -21.48
CA LYS A 71 -10.60 -3.00 -22.76
C LYS A 71 -11.36 -3.77 -23.84
N PRO A 72 -12.37 -3.19 -24.47
CA PRO A 72 -13.18 -3.89 -25.48
C PRO A 72 -12.37 -4.29 -26.73
N SER A 73 -11.27 -3.58 -27.01
CA SER A 73 -10.29 -3.90 -28.05
C SER A 73 -8.89 -3.46 -27.63
N LYS A 74 -7.85 -3.92 -28.36
CA LYS A 74 -6.46 -3.53 -28.10
C LYS A 74 -6.21 -2.03 -28.23
N ASP A 75 -6.94 -1.39 -29.14
CA ASP A 75 -6.79 0.03 -29.44
C ASP A 75 -7.79 0.91 -28.66
N ALA A 76 -8.58 0.33 -27.76
CA ALA A 76 -9.52 1.09 -26.94
C ALA A 76 -8.75 1.99 -25.96
N VAL A 77 -9.12 3.26 -25.96
CA VAL A 77 -8.57 4.28 -25.05
C VAL A 77 -9.18 4.14 -23.65
N GLU A 78 -10.44 3.68 -23.59
CA GLU A 78 -11.17 3.57 -22.32
C GLU A 78 -11.11 2.15 -21.75
N ASN A 79 -10.79 2.09 -20.47
CA ASN A 79 -10.89 0.89 -19.64
C ASN A 79 -12.15 0.99 -18.79
N VAL A 80 -12.95 -0.06 -18.77
CA VAL A 80 -14.12 -0.16 -17.90
C VAL A 80 -13.74 -1.02 -16.69
N GLN A 81 -13.82 -0.45 -15.50
CA GLN A 81 -13.62 -1.19 -14.27
C GLN A 81 -14.76 -2.21 -14.09
N PHE A 82 -14.44 -3.47 -13.86
CA PHE A 82 -15.44 -4.54 -13.69
C PHE A 82 -15.18 -5.42 -12.47
N MET A 83 -13.99 -5.35 -11.87
CA MET A 83 -13.66 -6.10 -10.68
C MET A 83 -13.21 -5.14 -9.58
N TYR A 84 -14.02 -5.06 -8.54
CA TYR A 84 -13.85 -4.20 -7.36
C TYR A 84 -14.75 -4.72 -6.24
N GLN A 85 -14.59 -4.20 -5.03
CA GLN A 85 -15.45 -4.52 -3.89
C GLN A 85 -16.89 -4.08 -4.19
N GLU A 86 -17.84 -4.99 -4.03
CA GLU A 86 -19.25 -4.71 -4.32
C GLU A 86 -19.73 -3.45 -3.58
N GLY A 87 -20.29 -2.50 -4.35
CA GLY A 87 -20.75 -1.21 -3.82
C GLY A 87 -19.70 -0.15 -3.62
N ASP A 88 -18.40 -0.47 -3.81
CA ASP A 88 -17.30 0.49 -3.66
C ASP A 88 -16.23 0.34 -4.76
N PRO A 89 -16.32 1.09 -5.85
CA PRO A 89 -15.35 1.02 -6.94
C PRO A 89 -13.97 1.55 -6.57
N THR A 90 -13.81 2.24 -5.44
CA THR A 90 -12.52 2.73 -4.97
C THR A 90 -11.69 1.66 -4.28
N THR A 91 -12.32 0.56 -3.85
CA THR A 91 -11.70 -0.57 -3.16
C THR A 91 -11.67 -1.81 -4.05
N GLY A 92 -10.54 -2.50 -4.11
CA GLY A 92 -10.40 -3.72 -4.91
C GLY A 92 -11.19 -4.89 -4.35
N GLN A 93 -11.58 -5.82 -5.22
CA GLN A 93 -12.20 -7.08 -4.82
C GLN A 93 -11.26 -7.85 -3.89
N LYS A 94 -11.75 -8.20 -2.69
CA LYS A 94 -11.01 -9.05 -1.76
C LYS A 94 -10.85 -10.47 -2.31
N VAL A 95 -9.62 -10.98 -2.26
CA VAL A 95 -9.23 -12.32 -2.70
C VAL A 95 -8.39 -12.96 -1.61
N THR A 96 -8.81 -14.11 -1.11
CA THR A 96 -8.22 -14.80 0.04
C THR A 96 -7.43 -16.03 -0.43
N TYR A 97 -6.24 -16.21 0.12
CA TYR A 97 -5.42 -17.40 -0.12
C TYR A 97 -5.85 -18.53 0.82
N ASP A 98 -6.16 -19.70 0.26
CA ASP A 98 -6.47 -20.90 1.01
C ASP A 98 -5.98 -22.14 0.28
N ASN A 99 -5.15 -22.95 0.98
CA ASN A 99 -4.65 -24.24 0.49
C ASN A 99 -4.10 -24.21 -0.95
N GLY A 100 -3.30 -23.21 -1.29
CA GLY A 100 -2.71 -23.06 -2.61
C GLY A 100 -3.60 -22.35 -3.63
N ASN A 101 -4.81 -21.97 -3.27
CA ASN A 101 -5.78 -21.35 -4.16
C ASN A 101 -6.16 -19.94 -3.72
N TRP A 102 -6.37 -19.06 -4.69
CA TRP A 102 -6.89 -17.73 -4.47
C TRP A 102 -8.40 -17.71 -4.72
N ASN A 103 -9.17 -17.43 -3.67
CA ASN A 103 -10.63 -17.49 -3.67
C ASN A 103 -11.26 -16.11 -3.43
N TYR A 104 -12.38 -15.84 -4.10
CA TYR A 104 -13.12 -14.59 -3.91
C TYR A 104 -14.61 -14.77 -4.24
N SER A 105 -15.43 -13.89 -3.73
CA SER A 105 -16.87 -13.81 -3.99
C SER A 105 -17.31 -12.35 -4.01
N PRO A 106 -18.21 -11.96 -4.92
CA PRO A 106 -18.81 -12.76 -6.00
C PRO A 106 -17.79 -13.10 -7.09
N LYS A 107 -18.01 -14.19 -7.81
CA LYS A 107 -17.14 -14.59 -8.93
C LYS A 107 -17.30 -13.64 -10.10
N ARG A 108 -16.18 -13.26 -10.71
CA ARG A 108 -16.11 -12.51 -11.97
C ARG A 108 -15.78 -13.46 -13.10
N PHE A 109 -16.32 -13.20 -14.28
CA PHE A 109 -16.24 -14.10 -15.43
C PHE A 109 -15.50 -13.43 -16.58
N TRP A 110 -14.80 -14.25 -17.37
CA TRP A 110 -14.11 -13.77 -18.55
C TRP A 110 -15.11 -13.14 -19.54
N PRO A 111 -14.86 -11.90 -20.00
CA PRO A 111 -15.58 -11.32 -21.13
C PRO A 111 -15.41 -12.18 -22.40
N LYS A 112 -16.36 -12.12 -23.31
CA LYS A 112 -16.29 -12.87 -24.58
C LYS A 112 -15.18 -12.39 -25.50
N LYS A 113 -14.78 -11.14 -25.42
CA LYS A 113 -13.75 -10.50 -26.24
C LYS A 113 -13.07 -9.34 -25.50
N GLY A 114 -11.96 -8.89 -26.03
CA GLY A 114 -11.19 -7.78 -25.50
C GLY A 114 -10.01 -8.23 -24.66
N LEU A 115 -9.46 -7.32 -23.90
CA LEU A 115 -8.31 -7.52 -23.01
C LEU A 115 -8.68 -7.15 -21.58
N LEU A 116 -8.05 -7.80 -20.62
CA LEU A 116 -8.17 -7.48 -19.19
C LEU A 116 -6.83 -7.00 -18.64
N ASP A 117 -6.91 -5.95 -17.83
CA ASP A 117 -5.83 -5.51 -16.99
C ASP A 117 -6.23 -5.73 -15.52
N PHE A 118 -5.31 -6.22 -14.72
CA PHE A 118 -5.48 -6.40 -13.28
C PHE A 118 -4.38 -5.68 -12.53
N PHE A 119 -4.77 -5.03 -11.45
CA PHE A 119 -3.89 -4.51 -10.43
C PHE A 119 -4.22 -5.21 -9.11
N ALA A 120 -3.18 -5.68 -8.41
CA ALA A 120 -3.32 -6.31 -7.10
C ALA A 120 -2.46 -5.60 -6.06
N SER A 121 -2.92 -5.52 -4.82
CA SER A 121 -2.14 -5.03 -3.68
C SER A 121 -2.27 -5.93 -2.45
N TYR A 122 -1.22 -5.96 -1.63
CA TYR A 122 -1.16 -6.66 -0.36
C TYR A 122 -0.53 -5.75 0.71
N PRO A 123 -1.06 -5.78 1.93
CA PRO A 123 -2.25 -6.48 2.38
C PRO A 123 -3.54 -5.86 1.82
N CYS A 124 -4.68 -6.56 2.02
CA CYS A 124 -6.00 -6.09 1.64
C CYS A 124 -6.47 -4.97 2.58
N TYR A 125 -7.36 -4.08 2.09
CA TYR A 125 -8.14 -3.20 2.96
C TYR A 125 -8.89 -4.02 4.06
N PRO A 126 -8.97 -3.59 5.33
CA PRO A 126 -8.56 -2.28 5.87
C PRO A 126 -7.08 -2.19 6.30
N TYR A 127 -6.27 -3.22 6.10
CA TYR A 127 -4.88 -3.26 6.56
C TYR A 127 -3.94 -2.39 5.74
N ASN A 128 -4.35 -2.02 4.51
CA ASN A 128 -3.67 -0.97 3.77
C ASN A 128 -4.66 0.10 3.30
N SER A 129 -4.15 1.28 3.02
CA SER A 129 -4.93 2.44 2.59
C SER A 129 -4.74 2.70 1.09
N ILE A 130 -4.70 1.64 0.27
CA ILE A 130 -4.62 1.81 -1.19
C ILE A 130 -6.03 1.84 -1.79
N HIS A 131 -6.30 2.87 -2.59
CA HIS A 131 -7.58 3.08 -3.25
C HIS A 131 -7.39 3.46 -4.70
N TYR A 132 -8.37 3.16 -5.53
CA TYR A 132 -8.43 3.64 -6.91
C TYR A 132 -9.23 4.93 -7.00
N ASP A 133 -8.60 6.00 -7.48
CA ASP A 133 -9.31 7.23 -7.82
C ASP A 133 -9.95 7.05 -9.20
N VAL A 134 -11.28 6.92 -9.22
CA VAL A 134 -12.06 6.65 -10.43
C VAL A 134 -12.02 7.81 -11.44
N GLU A 135 -11.91 9.03 -10.94
CA GLU A 135 -11.87 10.24 -11.78
C GLU A 135 -10.49 10.45 -12.40
N LYS A 136 -9.45 10.34 -11.59
CA LYS A 136 -8.05 10.56 -11.99
C LYS A 136 -7.41 9.32 -12.61
N LYS A 137 -8.02 8.13 -12.40
CA LYS A 137 -7.55 6.84 -12.91
C LYS A 137 -6.15 6.45 -12.43
N TRP A 138 -5.86 6.76 -11.17
CA TRP A 138 -4.62 6.40 -10.49
C TRP A 138 -4.88 5.68 -9.18
N MET A 139 -3.85 5.05 -8.62
CA MET A 139 -3.89 4.48 -7.28
C MET A 139 -3.40 5.50 -6.26
N THR A 140 -4.16 5.70 -5.20
CA THR A 140 -3.77 6.52 -4.04
C THR A 140 -3.39 5.62 -2.87
N TYR A 141 -2.47 6.07 -2.04
CA TYR A 141 -2.04 5.34 -0.86
C TYR A 141 -1.75 6.31 0.29
N GLU A 142 -2.29 5.98 1.48
CA GLU A 142 -1.93 6.64 2.73
C GLU A 142 -0.94 5.77 3.50
N ASN A 143 0.23 6.33 3.77
CA ASN A 143 1.31 5.65 4.48
C ASN A 143 1.06 5.64 5.99
N ASN A 144 1.49 4.57 6.68
CA ASN A 144 1.50 4.46 8.13
C ASN A 144 2.91 4.23 8.72
N LEU A 145 3.93 4.14 7.86
CA LEU A 145 5.34 3.88 8.19
C LEU A 145 5.65 2.50 8.78
N THR A 146 4.65 1.74 9.18
CA THR A 146 4.83 0.47 9.91
C THR A 146 4.54 -0.76 9.09
N GLN A 147 3.86 -0.60 7.95
CA GLN A 147 3.40 -1.70 7.12
C GLN A 147 3.94 -1.60 5.70
N ASP A 148 4.42 -2.72 5.20
CA ASP A 148 4.85 -2.82 3.80
C ASP A 148 3.65 -2.88 2.86
N LEU A 149 3.87 -2.43 1.64
CA LEU A 149 2.92 -2.49 0.54
C LEU A 149 3.53 -3.25 -0.62
N LEU A 150 2.90 -4.37 -0.99
CA LEU A 150 3.20 -5.02 -2.25
C LEU A 150 2.12 -4.69 -3.28
N TYR A 151 2.52 -4.62 -4.55
CA TYR A 151 1.59 -4.50 -5.66
C TYR A 151 2.05 -5.36 -6.83
N GLY A 152 1.11 -5.73 -7.68
CA GLY A 152 1.40 -6.50 -8.88
C GLY A 152 0.45 -6.17 -10.01
N LEU A 153 0.90 -6.40 -11.22
CA LEU A 153 0.18 -6.13 -12.45
C LEU A 153 0.05 -7.38 -13.31
N ALA A 154 -1.08 -7.52 -13.98
CA ALA A 154 -1.27 -8.48 -15.06
C ALA A 154 -2.04 -7.80 -16.18
N THR A 155 -1.35 -7.26 -17.17
CA THR A 155 -1.94 -6.42 -18.22
C THR A 155 -2.13 -7.18 -19.53
N ASN A 156 -3.04 -6.65 -20.38
CA ASN A 156 -3.31 -7.15 -21.74
C ASN A 156 -3.64 -8.65 -21.78
N ARG A 157 -4.37 -9.16 -20.79
CA ARG A 157 -4.80 -10.55 -20.76
C ARG A 157 -5.93 -10.78 -21.75
N ASP A 158 -5.66 -11.57 -22.79
CA ASP A 158 -6.65 -11.85 -23.83
C ASP A 158 -7.84 -12.64 -23.27
N CYS A 159 -9.03 -12.07 -23.39
CA CYS A 159 -10.27 -12.70 -22.94
C CYS A 159 -10.56 -14.04 -23.64
N ALA A 160 -10.08 -14.26 -24.85
CA ALA A 160 -10.24 -15.51 -25.57
C ALA A 160 -9.41 -16.65 -24.95
N SER A 161 -8.28 -16.34 -24.32
CA SER A 161 -7.37 -17.34 -23.74
C SER A 161 -7.95 -18.00 -22.50
N LYS A 162 -8.73 -17.26 -21.68
CA LYS A 162 -9.34 -17.71 -20.41
C LYS A 162 -8.38 -18.44 -19.47
N ARG A 163 -7.11 -18.06 -19.52
CA ARG A 163 -6.05 -18.69 -18.71
C ARG A 163 -6.06 -18.09 -17.31
N LEU A 164 -5.48 -18.85 -16.39
CA LEU A 164 -5.18 -18.35 -15.04
C LEU A 164 -4.39 -17.04 -15.14
N VAL A 165 -4.81 -16.02 -14.38
CA VAL A 165 -4.14 -14.73 -14.34
C VAL A 165 -2.97 -14.80 -13.38
N GLU A 166 -1.77 -14.76 -13.92
CA GLU A 166 -0.54 -14.76 -13.14
C GLU A 166 -0.19 -13.33 -12.77
N ILE A 167 -0.03 -13.07 -11.46
CA ILE A 167 0.35 -11.77 -10.89
C ILE A 167 1.63 -11.97 -10.07
N TRP A 168 2.66 -11.22 -10.41
CA TRP A 168 3.89 -11.12 -9.63
C TRP A 168 3.87 -9.83 -8.81
N MET A 169 3.95 -9.95 -7.48
CA MET A 169 3.91 -8.81 -6.58
C MET A 169 5.33 -8.41 -6.14
N VAL A 170 5.58 -7.10 -6.16
CA VAL A 170 6.83 -6.47 -5.75
C VAL A 170 6.60 -5.41 -4.68
N HIS A 171 7.63 -5.08 -3.93
CA HIS A 171 7.55 -4.03 -2.90
C HIS A 171 7.37 -2.65 -3.54
N ALA A 172 6.36 -1.92 -3.09
CA ALA A 172 6.04 -0.59 -3.59
C ALA A 172 6.70 0.54 -2.77
N LEU A 173 7.08 0.26 -1.54
CA LEU A 173 7.71 1.20 -0.61
C LEU A 173 9.21 0.97 -0.51
N ALA A 174 9.93 1.92 0.10
CA ALA A 174 11.30 1.70 0.54
C ALA A 174 11.30 1.16 1.97
N LYS A 175 11.98 0.03 2.20
CA LYS A 175 12.21 -0.52 3.54
C LYS A 175 13.48 0.08 4.11
N VAL A 176 13.40 0.78 5.24
CA VAL A 176 14.55 1.43 5.88
C VAL A 176 14.74 0.86 7.28
N LYS A 177 15.87 0.18 7.51
CA LYS A 177 16.31 -0.25 8.82
C LYS A 177 17.25 0.80 9.41
N ILE A 178 16.79 1.50 10.43
CA ILE A 178 17.53 2.52 11.17
C ILE A 178 18.26 1.83 12.31
N ILE A 179 19.58 1.74 12.22
CA ILE A 179 20.46 1.09 13.19
C ILE A 179 21.02 2.18 14.12
N LEU A 180 20.79 2.01 15.42
CA LEU A 180 21.19 2.95 16.47
C LEU A 180 22.52 2.49 17.07
N ASP A 181 23.60 3.24 16.81
CA ASP A 181 24.90 2.92 17.39
C ASP A 181 24.89 3.15 18.91
N LYS A 182 24.68 2.06 19.66
CA LYS A 182 24.61 2.07 21.11
C LYS A 182 25.88 2.64 21.76
N SER A 183 27.05 2.48 21.12
CA SER A 183 28.33 2.95 21.68
C SER A 183 28.39 4.46 21.77
N SER A 184 27.76 5.17 20.83
CA SER A 184 27.76 6.62 20.76
C SER A 184 26.47 7.26 21.25
N LEU A 185 25.32 6.63 21.08
CA LEU A 185 24.00 7.16 21.44
C LEU A 185 23.54 6.74 22.84
N GLY A 186 24.12 5.65 23.39
CA GLY A 186 23.62 5.02 24.59
C GLY A 186 22.38 4.15 24.35
N ASN A 187 21.61 3.92 25.41
CA ASN A 187 20.36 3.15 25.28
C ASN A 187 19.23 4.07 24.82
N ILE A 188 18.78 3.89 23.59
CA ILE A 188 17.60 4.54 23.05
C ILE A 188 16.36 3.71 23.42
N GLY A 189 15.38 4.36 24.02
CA GLY A 189 14.10 3.74 24.43
C GLY A 189 12.95 4.03 23.48
N THR A 190 12.99 5.20 22.82
CA THR A 190 11.92 5.65 21.91
C THR A 190 12.53 6.24 20.66
N VAL A 191 11.93 5.93 19.52
CA VAL A 191 12.28 6.49 18.19
C VAL A 191 11.01 6.98 17.52
N LYS A 192 11.03 8.22 17.05
CA LYS A 192 9.96 8.82 16.24
C LYS A 192 10.51 9.07 14.84
N VAL A 193 9.83 8.50 13.84
CA VAL A 193 10.14 8.68 12.43
C VAL A 193 9.01 9.44 11.77
N SER A 194 9.33 10.43 10.95
CA SER A 194 8.36 11.17 10.14
C SER A 194 8.61 10.90 8.66
N GLY A 195 7.55 10.68 7.91
CA GLY A 195 7.59 10.47 6.46
C GLY A 195 6.44 11.19 5.77
N TYR A 196 6.39 11.16 4.45
CA TYR A 196 5.25 11.68 3.71
C TYR A 196 4.00 10.86 4.00
N LYS A 197 2.86 11.56 4.17
CA LYS A 197 1.61 10.94 4.54
C LYS A 197 0.97 10.18 3.38
N ALA A 198 0.92 10.79 2.18
CA ALA A 198 0.19 10.23 1.06
C ALA A 198 0.91 10.45 -0.27
N GLY A 199 0.62 9.58 -1.21
CA GLY A 199 1.09 9.65 -2.58
C GLY A 199 0.19 8.86 -3.50
N HIS A 200 0.38 9.06 -4.80
CA HIS A 200 -0.33 8.34 -5.83
C HIS A 200 0.61 7.85 -6.93
N PHE A 201 0.16 6.91 -7.72
CA PHE A 201 0.86 6.42 -8.90
C PHE A 201 -0.14 5.89 -9.93
N TYR A 202 0.23 6.04 -11.21
CA TYR A 202 -0.47 5.34 -12.27
C TYR A 202 -0.03 3.88 -12.29
N TYR A 203 -0.98 2.95 -12.46
CA TYR A 203 -0.58 1.59 -12.73
C TYR A 203 -0.03 1.54 -14.17
N THR A 204 1.28 1.44 -14.30
CA THR A 204 1.97 1.37 -15.57
C THR A 204 2.45 -0.04 -15.85
N ILE A 205 2.64 -0.36 -17.12
CA ILE A 205 3.01 -1.69 -17.60
C ILE A 205 4.43 -2.10 -17.15
N ASP A 206 5.24 -1.15 -16.69
CA ASP A 206 6.69 -1.30 -16.58
C ASP A 206 7.22 -1.70 -15.18
N GLY A 207 6.36 -2.12 -14.28
CA GLY A 207 6.80 -2.87 -13.08
C GLY A 207 6.97 -2.06 -11.79
N VAL A 208 7.75 -1.01 -11.69
CA VAL A 208 7.93 -0.24 -10.44
C VAL A 208 7.08 1.02 -10.47
N PRO A 209 6.24 1.30 -9.42
CA PRO A 209 5.39 2.48 -9.43
C PRO A 209 6.24 3.75 -9.40
N ALA A 210 5.98 4.65 -10.34
CA ALA A 210 6.47 6.03 -10.25
C ALA A 210 5.56 6.78 -9.27
N TRP A 211 6.00 6.92 -8.05
CA TRP A 211 5.29 7.63 -7.02
C TRP A 211 5.34 9.15 -7.23
N GLU A 212 4.21 9.79 -7.04
CA GLU A 212 4.11 11.24 -6.87
C GLU A 212 3.57 11.52 -5.45
N ILE A 213 4.25 12.38 -4.70
CA ILE A 213 3.83 12.76 -3.35
C ILE A 213 2.72 13.79 -3.46
N ASP A 214 1.59 13.55 -2.79
CA ASP A 214 0.40 14.41 -2.90
C ASP A 214 0.63 15.80 -2.30
N ASP A 215 1.26 15.86 -1.13
CA ASP A 215 1.64 17.11 -0.47
C ASP A 215 2.94 16.93 0.31
N VAL A 216 3.99 17.61 -0.12
CA VAL A 216 5.31 17.57 0.51
C VAL A 216 5.36 18.22 1.90
N ASN A 217 4.32 18.93 2.30
CA ASN A 217 4.21 19.58 3.62
C ASN A 217 3.40 18.75 4.62
N THR A 218 2.71 17.71 4.13
CA THR A 218 1.90 16.84 4.99
C THR A 218 2.67 15.56 5.31
N HIS A 219 2.94 15.37 6.60
CA HIS A 219 3.72 14.25 7.11
C HIS A 219 2.89 13.36 8.02
N ILE A 220 3.32 12.11 8.15
CA ILE A 220 2.87 11.17 9.16
C ILE A 220 4.02 10.82 10.08
N ASP A 221 3.72 10.62 11.35
CA ASP A 221 4.67 10.22 12.37
C ASP A 221 4.35 8.81 12.86
N ALA A 222 5.38 7.98 13.01
CA ALA A 222 5.31 6.74 13.75
C ALA A 222 6.29 6.79 14.91
N THR A 223 5.82 6.40 16.10
CA THR A 223 6.64 6.33 17.31
C THR A 223 6.78 4.89 17.73
N PHE A 224 8.00 4.46 17.93
CA PHE A 224 8.37 3.08 18.27
C PHE A 224 8.95 3.04 19.68
N HIS A 225 8.48 2.12 20.50
CA HIS A 225 8.89 1.96 21.89
C HIS A 225 9.59 0.62 22.10
N LYS A 226 10.80 0.67 22.64
CA LYS A 226 11.59 -0.52 22.95
C LYS A 226 11.06 -1.28 24.17
N PHE A 227 10.37 -0.56 25.08
CA PHE A 227 9.82 -1.09 26.31
C PHE A 227 8.35 -0.68 26.42
N ALA A 228 7.52 -1.54 26.99
CA ALA A 228 6.14 -1.17 27.31
C ALA A 228 6.11 -0.05 28.37
N GLY A 229 5.12 0.82 28.31
CA GLY A 229 4.93 1.92 29.23
C GLY A 229 3.45 2.27 29.40
N GLU A 230 3.16 3.33 30.15
CA GLU A 230 1.78 3.78 30.36
C GLU A 230 1.18 4.28 29.02
N GLY A 231 0.15 3.57 28.55
CA GLY A 231 -0.58 3.91 27.32
C GLY A 231 0.05 3.45 26.01
N TYR A 232 1.13 2.67 26.03
CA TYR A 232 1.70 2.05 24.84
C TYR A 232 2.33 0.69 25.11
N GLU A 233 2.35 -0.14 24.07
CA GLU A 233 2.99 -1.46 24.09
C GLU A 233 4.40 -1.39 23.49
N LYS A 234 5.19 -2.43 23.71
CA LYS A 234 6.50 -2.60 23.09
C LYS A 234 6.33 -3.00 21.63
N ASP A 235 7.08 -2.35 20.74
CA ASP A 235 7.11 -2.65 19.30
C ASP A 235 8.12 -3.75 18.97
N GLU A 236 7.83 -5.00 19.36
CA GLU A 236 8.79 -6.11 19.26
C GLU A 236 9.25 -6.42 17.84
N GLU A 237 8.38 -6.25 16.87
CA GLU A 237 8.66 -6.58 15.47
C GLU A 237 9.44 -5.47 14.75
N LEU A 238 9.08 -4.22 15.02
CA LEU A 238 9.65 -3.06 14.33
C LEU A 238 10.79 -2.40 15.08
N PHE A 239 10.83 -2.50 16.42
CA PHE A 239 11.95 -2.05 17.23
C PHE A 239 12.67 -3.23 17.89
N ASN A 240 13.65 -3.79 17.20
CA ASN A 240 14.41 -4.93 17.65
C ASN A 240 15.83 -4.53 18.06
N GLU A 241 16.26 -4.92 19.26
CA GLU A 241 17.58 -4.63 19.85
C GLU A 241 17.95 -3.13 19.78
N ASN A 242 18.65 -2.69 18.75
CA ASN A 242 19.10 -1.33 18.50
C ASN A 242 18.76 -0.88 17.08
N SER A 243 17.65 -1.35 16.52
CA SER A 243 17.22 -0.94 15.19
C SER A 243 15.71 -0.81 15.09
N VAL A 244 15.27 0.17 14.32
CA VAL A 244 13.87 0.39 13.97
C VAL A 244 13.70 0.18 12.46
N THR A 245 12.67 -0.57 12.07
CA THR A 245 12.33 -0.77 10.65
C THR A 245 11.11 0.05 10.30
N VAL A 246 11.17 0.81 9.20
CA VAL A 246 10.07 1.61 8.66
C VAL A 246 9.90 1.37 7.17
N PHE A 247 8.67 1.56 6.69
CA PHE A 247 8.31 1.52 5.29
C PHE A 247 7.86 2.91 4.86
N ILE A 248 8.55 3.50 3.91
CA ILE A 248 8.31 4.89 3.51
C ILE A 248 7.92 4.99 2.06
N LEU A 249 7.11 5.99 1.73
CA LEU A 249 6.97 6.42 0.35
C LEU A 249 8.35 6.79 -0.20
N PRO A 250 8.66 6.39 -1.44
CA PRO A 250 9.94 6.74 -2.06
C PRO A 250 10.16 8.24 -2.05
N ASP A 251 11.32 8.66 -1.75
CA ASP A 251 11.96 9.95 -1.65
C ASP A 251 12.67 10.12 -0.30
N LYS A 252 12.04 10.61 0.77
CA LYS A 252 12.73 11.01 2.01
C LYS A 252 12.01 10.58 3.28
N ILE A 253 12.81 10.31 4.31
CA ILE A 253 12.38 10.43 5.70
C ILE A 253 12.43 11.91 6.05
N THR A 254 11.32 12.47 6.54
CA THR A 254 11.19 13.91 6.78
C THR A 254 11.55 14.33 8.20
N GLY A 255 11.70 13.37 9.12
CA GLY A 255 12.13 13.59 10.48
C GLY A 255 12.58 12.32 11.18
N LEU A 256 13.56 12.46 12.09
CA LEU A 256 14.03 11.39 12.96
C LEU A 256 14.41 11.95 14.32
N LYS A 257 13.66 11.58 15.35
CA LYS A 257 13.93 11.94 16.73
C LYS A 257 14.03 10.70 17.60
N MET A 258 14.88 10.74 18.59
CA MET A 258 15.15 9.61 19.49
C MET A 258 15.25 10.14 20.92
N TRP A 259 14.83 9.30 21.88
CA TRP A 259 14.96 9.58 23.32
C TRP A 259 15.71 8.45 23.99
N ASN A 260 16.71 8.81 24.76
CA ASN A 260 17.45 7.83 25.58
C ASN A 260 16.72 7.53 26.91
N SER A 261 17.28 6.63 27.72
CA SER A 261 16.70 6.20 29.00
C SER A 261 16.57 7.29 30.07
N VAL A 262 17.15 8.47 29.83
CA VAL A 262 17.02 9.66 30.70
C VAL A 262 16.23 10.77 30.01
N GLU A 263 15.38 10.41 29.02
CA GLU A 263 14.47 11.28 28.26
C GLU A 263 15.16 12.44 27.54
N GLN A 264 16.47 12.35 27.31
CA GLN A 264 17.16 13.32 26.49
C GLN A 264 16.84 13.11 25.02
N GLU A 265 16.31 14.15 24.36
CA GLU A 265 16.04 14.15 22.92
C GLU A 265 17.34 14.24 22.11
N ILE A 266 17.40 13.43 21.05
CA ILE A 266 18.44 13.47 20.02
C ILE A 266 17.71 13.65 18.70
N ASP A 267 17.90 14.77 18.03
CA ASP A 267 17.28 15.08 16.74
C ASP A 267 18.29 14.86 15.61
N ALA A 268 17.98 13.94 14.71
CA ALA A 268 18.75 13.60 13.52
C ALA A 268 18.04 14.00 12.22
N SER A 269 16.96 14.79 12.31
CA SER A 269 16.10 15.12 11.17
C SER A 269 16.84 15.78 10.02
N GLU A 270 17.75 16.73 10.31
CA GLU A 270 18.48 17.46 9.27
C GLU A 270 19.49 16.57 8.53
N GLU A 271 20.00 15.53 9.17
CA GLU A 271 20.93 14.59 8.53
C GLU A 271 20.17 13.57 7.69
N ILE A 272 19.07 13.01 8.19
CA ILE A 272 18.32 11.97 7.47
C ILE A 272 17.64 12.50 6.21
N LYS A 273 17.19 13.76 6.20
CA LYS A 273 16.59 14.43 5.03
C LYS A 273 17.53 14.52 3.81
N LYS A 274 18.84 14.37 4.02
CA LYS A 274 19.84 14.39 2.93
C LYS A 274 19.84 13.11 2.09
N HIS A 275 19.19 12.04 2.56
CA HIS A 275 19.14 10.75 1.89
C HIS A 275 17.84 10.59 1.13
N THR A 276 17.94 9.99 -0.07
CA THR A 276 16.80 9.64 -0.92
C THR A 276 16.68 8.13 -0.98
N PHE A 277 15.46 7.64 -0.88
CA PHE A 277 15.12 6.23 -0.84
C PHE A 277 14.21 5.86 -2.03
N LEU A 278 14.51 4.76 -2.71
CA LEU A 278 13.80 4.33 -3.91
C LEU A 278 12.81 3.20 -3.60
N ALA A 279 11.73 3.13 -4.35
CA ALA A 279 10.74 2.06 -4.26
C ALA A 279 11.37 0.67 -4.43
N GLY A 280 10.88 -0.31 -3.67
CA GLY A 280 11.32 -1.70 -3.75
C GLY A 280 12.77 -1.94 -3.31
N LYS A 281 13.41 -0.97 -2.64
CA LYS A 281 14.78 -1.09 -2.14
C LYS A 281 14.82 -1.17 -0.62
N VAL A 282 15.83 -1.90 -0.12
CA VAL A 282 16.12 -2.03 1.31
C VAL A 282 17.36 -1.20 1.64
N TYR A 283 17.29 -0.44 2.72
CA TYR A 283 18.36 0.43 3.18
C TYR A 283 18.69 0.14 4.65
N ASN A 284 19.98 0.06 4.95
CA ASN A 284 20.49 0.03 6.32
C ASN A 284 21.12 1.39 6.63
N LEU A 285 20.54 2.10 7.59
CA LEU A 285 20.92 3.46 7.95
C LEU A 285 21.47 3.48 9.38
N THR A 286 22.76 3.69 9.55
CA THR A 286 23.38 3.76 10.88
C THR A 286 23.42 5.19 11.40
N ILE A 287 22.84 5.41 12.60
CA ILE A 287 22.87 6.69 13.30
C ILE A 287 23.88 6.62 14.44
N SER A 288 24.84 7.54 14.44
CA SER A 288 25.86 7.67 15.48
C SER A 288 26.17 9.14 15.80
N LYS A 289 26.64 9.41 17.02
CA LYS A 289 27.23 10.71 17.33
C LYS A 289 28.61 10.78 16.66
N SER A 290 28.84 11.74 15.77
CA SER A 290 30.17 12.02 15.31
C SER A 290 30.98 12.66 16.44
N ASN A 291 32.18 12.16 16.71
CA ASN A 291 33.17 12.82 17.54
C ASN A 291 33.72 14.04 16.76
N GLY A 292 32.89 15.07 16.61
CA GLY A 292 33.28 16.30 15.94
C GLY A 292 34.42 16.97 16.68
N VAL A 293 35.50 17.35 15.95
CA VAL A 293 36.53 18.25 16.42
C VAL A 293 35.87 19.46 17.04
N ARG A 294 36.07 19.68 18.37
CA ARG A 294 35.60 20.81 19.12
C ARG A 294 36.10 22.10 18.46
N LYS A 295 35.34 22.76 17.62
CA LYS A 295 35.44 24.18 17.44
C LYS A 295 34.74 24.84 18.62
N LYS A 296 35.57 25.33 19.55
CA LYS A 296 35.13 26.18 20.64
C LYS A 296 34.60 27.49 20.03
N ASN A 297 33.27 27.66 19.97
CA ASN A 297 32.67 28.99 20.18
C ASN A 297 31.16 28.88 20.35
N THR A 298 30.69 29.44 21.51
CA THR A 298 29.36 29.93 21.83
C THR A 298 28.15 29.00 21.85
N ASN A 299 27.69 28.68 23.05
CA ASN A 299 26.32 28.55 23.56
C ASN A 299 25.22 27.89 22.69
N SER A 300 25.54 26.84 21.94
CA SER A 300 24.57 25.79 21.58
C SER A 300 25.38 24.50 21.32
N ARG A 301 25.11 23.47 22.11
CA ARG A 301 25.67 22.13 21.86
C ARG A 301 24.95 21.52 20.66
N SER A 302 25.34 21.89 19.46
CA SER A 302 24.98 21.12 18.28
C SER A 302 25.74 19.78 18.34
N ILE A 303 25.00 18.69 18.54
CA ILE A 303 25.54 17.35 18.41
C ILE A 303 25.64 17.07 16.90
N ALA A 304 26.88 16.95 16.38
CA ALA A 304 27.06 16.53 15.01
C ALA A 304 26.67 15.05 14.90
N MET A 305 25.69 14.75 14.07
CA MET A 305 25.24 13.42 13.76
C MET A 305 25.89 12.95 12.45
N SER A 306 26.29 11.69 12.40
CA SER A 306 26.71 11.04 11.16
C SER A 306 25.68 9.98 10.79
N VAL A 307 25.20 10.06 9.57
CA VAL A 307 24.30 9.07 8.98
C VAL A 307 25.05 8.41 7.82
N ARG A 308 25.18 7.09 7.87
CA ARG A 308 25.79 6.30 6.80
C ARG A 308 24.73 5.39 6.20
N CYS A 309 24.48 5.54 4.92
CA CYS A 309 23.57 4.70 4.16
C CYS A 309 24.38 3.65 3.37
N VAL A 310 23.99 2.40 3.47
CA VAL A 310 24.51 1.31 2.63
C VAL A 310 23.29 0.67 1.95
N SER A 311 23.23 0.73 0.63
CA SER A 311 22.26 -0.01 -0.17
C SER A 311 22.81 -1.42 -0.43
N GLU A 312 22.02 -2.44 -0.19
CA GLU A 312 22.28 -3.81 -0.64
C GLU A 312 21.65 -4.07 -2.00
#